data_076ebe5c7e863d737ebe69a1f5b964bb
#
_entry.id   076ebe5c7e863d737ebe69a1f5b964bb
#
_cell.length_a   1.000
_cell.length_b   1.000
_cell.length_c   1.000
_cell.angle_alpha   90.00
_cell.angle_beta   90.00
_cell.angle_gamma   90.00
#
_symmetry.space_group_name_H-M   'P 1'
#
loop_
_entity.id
_entity.type
_entity.pdbx_description
1 polymer ?
#
loop_
_entity_poly.entity_id
_entity_poly.type
_entity_poly.pdbx_seq_one_letter_code
_entity_poly.pdbx_strand_id
1 'polypeptide(L)'
;MGAITVRDALRLSRNACAVKVAVDTGLDKVADCAHKAGIISEIKEYPSMALGAAAVTPLELANAYATIARGGEWIEPRFIRSVMDDKGKLIKLFEQRRKNVLPEEPCLQVLDGMIDVVKEGTGRRAYLPGIEVAGKTGTADQRKDIWFVGMTPEVVTAVWAGNDENKPIKSSQVSGGTVTARIWAQYMTAYHSKSSKPQTKFKKPKTPLSRSLPFYAAIPKALGETVDEFTRSLSEATEKVKFGKEIFDDVTKQLQKILPGQ
;
A
#
# COMPACT_ATOMS: atom_id res chain seq x y z
N MET A 1 -11.52 18.68 -7.84
CA MET A 1 -10.08 18.61 -8.17
C MET A 1 -9.98 18.21 -9.62
N GLY A 2 -9.11 18.84 -10.43
CA GLY A 2 -8.88 18.44 -11.80
C GLY A 2 -8.08 17.12 -11.92
N ALA A 3 -7.60 16.82 -13.13
CA ALA A 3 -6.73 15.66 -13.38
C ALA A 3 -5.47 15.70 -12.49
N ILE A 4 -5.09 14.53 -11.97
CA ILE A 4 -3.88 14.35 -11.16
C ILE A 4 -3.05 13.18 -11.69
N THR A 5 -1.76 13.16 -11.40
CA THR A 5 -0.90 12.05 -11.79
C THR A 5 -1.13 10.82 -10.90
N VAL A 6 -0.77 9.61 -11.39
CA VAL A 6 -0.76 8.39 -10.56
C VAL A 6 0.13 8.58 -9.33
N ARG A 7 1.27 9.26 -9.50
CA ARG A 7 2.20 9.60 -8.42
C ARG A 7 1.53 10.44 -7.33
N ASP A 8 0.82 11.50 -7.71
CA ASP A 8 0.08 12.34 -6.78
C ASP A 8 -1.12 11.62 -6.14
N ALA A 9 -1.81 10.77 -6.92
CA ALA A 9 -2.88 9.93 -6.38
C ALA A 9 -2.39 9.00 -5.27
N LEU A 10 -1.21 8.38 -5.45
CA LEU A 10 -0.55 7.55 -4.43
C LEU A 10 -0.13 8.40 -3.23
N ARG A 11 0.57 9.51 -3.46
CA ARG A 11 1.08 10.45 -2.44
C ARG A 11 -0.04 10.97 -1.53
N LEU A 12 -1.17 11.34 -2.13
CA LEU A 12 -2.32 11.93 -1.45
C LEU A 12 -3.37 10.87 -1.05
N SER A 13 -3.12 9.59 -1.36
CA SER A 13 -4.02 8.47 -1.05
C SER A 13 -5.44 8.68 -1.56
N ARG A 14 -5.60 8.94 -2.88
CA ARG A 14 -6.89 9.25 -3.51
C ARG A 14 -7.66 7.97 -3.85
N ASN A 15 -8.73 7.70 -3.11
CA ASN A 15 -9.54 6.48 -3.22
C ASN A 15 -10.11 6.28 -4.64
N ALA A 16 -10.74 7.30 -5.21
CA ALA A 16 -11.31 7.22 -6.56
C ALA A 16 -10.28 6.81 -7.62
N CYS A 17 -9.05 7.34 -7.52
CA CYS A 17 -7.96 6.97 -8.43
C CYS A 17 -7.51 5.52 -8.23
N ALA A 18 -7.41 5.06 -6.98
CA ALA A 18 -7.02 3.69 -6.67
C ALA A 18 -8.03 2.68 -7.23
N VAL A 19 -9.34 2.93 -7.00
CA VAL A 19 -10.42 2.10 -7.54
C VAL A 19 -10.40 2.08 -9.06
N LYS A 20 -10.30 3.26 -9.70
CA LYS A 20 -10.25 3.34 -11.16
C LYS A 20 -9.07 2.55 -11.74
N VAL A 21 -7.88 2.73 -11.20
CA VAL A 21 -6.70 1.97 -11.66
C VAL A 21 -6.89 0.46 -11.49
N ALA A 22 -7.48 0.03 -10.37
CA ALA A 22 -7.72 -1.39 -10.13
C ALA A 22 -8.73 -1.99 -11.11
N VAL A 23 -9.83 -1.28 -11.38
CA VAL A 23 -10.85 -1.71 -12.34
C VAL A 23 -10.28 -1.75 -13.76
N ASP A 24 -9.58 -0.70 -14.18
CA ASP A 24 -8.95 -0.64 -15.52
C ASP A 24 -7.88 -1.72 -15.72
N THR A 25 -7.18 -2.12 -14.64
CA THR A 25 -6.16 -3.17 -14.69
C THR A 25 -6.77 -4.57 -14.75
N GLY A 26 -7.94 -4.76 -14.13
CA GLY A 26 -8.59 -6.03 -13.84
C GLY A 26 -8.38 -6.42 -12.38
N LEU A 27 -9.48 -6.64 -11.66
CA LEU A 27 -9.45 -6.94 -10.22
C LEU A 27 -8.73 -8.27 -9.93
N ASP A 28 -8.93 -9.27 -10.79
CA ASP A 28 -8.23 -10.55 -10.78
C ASP A 28 -6.70 -10.38 -10.84
N LYS A 29 -6.21 -9.51 -11.72
CA LYS A 29 -4.77 -9.23 -11.87
C LYS A 29 -4.22 -8.48 -10.65
N VAL A 30 -5.02 -7.60 -10.05
CA VAL A 30 -4.61 -6.89 -8.83
C VAL A 30 -4.52 -7.87 -7.65
N ALA A 31 -5.50 -8.79 -7.51
CA ALA A 31 -5.46 -9.85 -6.50
C ALA A 31 -4.26 -10.78 -6.70
N ASP A 32 -4.02 -11.24 -7.93
CA ASP A 32 -2.86 -12.08 -8.28
C ASP A 32 -1.53 -11.38 -7.95
N CYS A 33 -1.41 -10.09 -8.26
CA CYS A 33 -0.23 -9.31 -7.92
C CYS A 33 0.00 -9.24 -6.39
N ALA A 34 -1.06 -9.04 -5.61
CA ALA A 34 -0.97 -9.02 -4.15
C ALA A 34 -0.56 -10.39 -3.59
N HIS A 35 -1.14 -11.48 -4.11
CA HIS A 35 -0.76 -12.85 -3.73
C HIS A 35 0.70 -13.16 -4.09
N LYS A 36 1.14 -12.79 -5.28
CA LYS A 36 2.55 -12.92 -5.69
C LYS A 36 3.49 -12.14 -4.77
N ALA A 37 3.08 -10.94 -4.33
CA ALA A 37 3.87 -10.14 -3.40
C ALA A 37 3.98 -10.78 -2.00
N GLY A 38 3.07 -11.68 -1.62
CA GLY A 38 3.15 -12.41 -0.34
C GLY A 38 1.91 -12.30 0.55
N ILE A 39 0.80 -11.75 0.06
CA ILE A 39 -0.50 -11.81 0.75
C ILE A 39 -1.09 -13.21 0.54
N ILE A 40 -1.35 -13.93 1.61
CA ILE A 40 -1.94 -15.28 1.58
C ILE A 40 -3.42 -15.28 1.98
N SER A 41 -3.86 -14.23 2.68
CA SER A 41 -5.27 -14.01 3.04
C SER A 41 -6.13 -13.87 1.79
N GLU A 42 -7.39 -14.30 1.89
CA GLU A 42 -8.36 -14.21 0.80
C GLU A 42 -8.60 -12.74 0.40
N ILE A 43 -8.50 -12.46 -0.90
CA ILE A 43 -8.83 -11.16 -1.48
C ILE A 43 -10.03 -11.36 -2.39
N LYS A 44 -11.18 -10.81 -1.98
CA LYS A 44 -12.38 -10.81 -2.81
C LYS A 44 -12.28 -9.73 -3.88
N GLU A 45 -12.57 -10.12 -5.13
CA GLU A 45 -12.38 -9.28 -6.32
C GLU A 45 -13.54 -8.27 -6.49
N TYR A 46 -13.73 -7.42 -5.49
CA TYR A 46 -14.63 -6.27 -5.56
C TYR A 46 -13.82 -4.97 -5.67
N PRO A 47 -14.35 -3.89 -6.27
CA PRO A 47 -13.63 -2.62 -6.38
C PRO A 47 -13.10 -2.07 -5.05
N SER A 48 -13.76 -2.38 -3.94
CA SER A 48 -13.32 -2.00 -2.58
C SER A 48 -11.98 -2.65 -2.15
N MET A 49 -11.53 -3.73 -2.81
CA MET A 49 -10.22 -4.32 -2.53
C MET A 49 -9.09 -3.33 -2.76
N ALA A 50 -9.24 -2.42 -3.74
CA ALA A 50 -8.27 -1.36 -4.01
C ALA A 50 -8.12 -0.35 -2.87
N LEU A 51 -9.07 -0.33 -1.94
CA LEU A 51 -9.07 0.51 -0.75
C LEU A 51 -8.63 -0.24 0.51
N GLY A 52 -8.26 -1.52 0.38
CA GLY A 52 -7.81 -2.34 1.49
C GLY A 52 -8.96 -2.98 2.29
N ALA A 53 -10.06 -3.37 1.62
CA ALA A 53 -11.18 -4.05 2.29
C ALA A 53 -10.88 -5.49 2.72
N ALA A 54 -9.81 -6.11 2.23
CA ALA A 54 -9.39 -7.44 2.63
C ALA A 54 -8.73 -7.41 4.03
N ALA A 55 -9.12 -8.33 4.90
CA ALA A 55 -8.44 -8.53 6.18
C ALA A 55 -7.11 -9.25 5.94
N VAL A 56 -6.02 -8.66 6.40
CA VAL A 56 -4.66 -9.18 6.23
C VAL A 56 -3.87 -9.03 7.52
N THR A 57 -2.85 -9.86 7.71
CA THR A 57 -1.98 -9.77 8.89
C THR A 57 -0.86 -8.73 8.70
N PRO A 58 -0.32 -8.17 9.80
CA PRO A 58 0.86 -7.30 9.72
C PRO A 58 2.07 -7.95 9.06
N LEU A 59 2.24 -9.27 9.24
CA LEU A 59 3.33 -10.03 8.64
C LEU A 59 3.20 -10.11 7.11
N GLU A 60 2.00 -10.38 6.61
CA GLU A 60 1.73 -10.41 5.16
C GLU A 60 2.00 -9.06 4.51
N LEU A 61 1.48 -7.97 5.12
CA LEU A 61 1.76 -6.62 4.61
C LEU A 61 3.25 -6.29 4.66
N ALA A 62 3.94 -6.54 5.76
CA ALA A 62 5.38 -6.30 5.84
C ALA A 62 6.14 -7.08 4.76
N ASN A 63 5.78 -8.35 4.51
CA ASN A 63 6.42 -9.17 3.48
C ASN A 63 6.11 -8.68 2.06
N ALA A 64 4.85 -8.31 1.77
CA ALA A 64 4.47 -7.78 0.46
C ALA A 64 5.19 -6.45 0.14
N TYR A 65 5.27 -5.55 1.11
CA TYR A 65 6.04 -4.30 0.95
C TYR A 65 7.54 -4.56 0.84
N ALA A 66 8.08 -5.55 1.56
CA ALA A 66 9.47 -5.96 1.42
C ALA A 66 9.76 -6.54 0.03
N THR A 67 8.80 -7.27 -0.58
CA THR A 67 8.90 -7.75 -1.96
C THR A 67 9.02 -6.57 -2.93
N ILE A 68 8.19 -5.54 -2.78
CA ILE A 68 8.28 -4.31 -3.59
C ILE A 68 9.63 -3.61 -3.37
N ALA A 69 10.06 -3.44 -2.11
CA ALA A 69 11.31 -2.75 -1.78
C ALA A 69 12.55 -3.45 -2.35
N ARG A 70 12.49 -4.78 -2.52
CA ARG A 70 13.54 -5.60 -3.15
C ARG A 70 13.42 -5.69 -4.67
N GLY A 71 12.57 -4.88 -5.29
CA GLY A 71 12.38 -4.90 -6.75
C GLY A 71 11.68 -6.16 -7.26
N GLY A 72 10.77 -6.73 -6.47
CA GLY A 72 9.96 -7.88 -6.85
C GLY A 72 10.49 -9.24 -6.39
N GLU A 73 11.57 -9.29 -5.63
CA GLU A 73 12.05 -10.52 -5.00
C GLU A 73 11.25 -10.83 -3.73
N TRP A 74 10.41 -11.86 -3.80
CA TRP A 74 9.74 -12.42 -2.63
C TRP A 74 10.70 -13.33 -1.86
N ILE A 75 10.72 -13.17 -0.54
CA ILE A 75 11.49 -14.02 0.38
C ILE A 75 10.51 -14.58 1.42
N GLU A 76 10.59 -15.90 1.62
CA GLU A 76 9.75 -16.59 2.61
C GLU A 76 10.00 -16.05 4.02
N PRO A 77 8.95 -15.60 4.75
CA PRO A 77 9.11 -15.23 6.16
C PRO A 77 9.54 -16.43 7.00
N ARG A 78 10.51 -16.23 7.90
CA ARG A 78 10.92 -17.25 8.85
C ARG A 78 11.16 -16.64 10.22
N PHE A 79 10.79 -17.38 11.28
CA PHE A 79 11.01 -17.00 12.66
C PHE A 79 12.24 -17.66 13.26
N ILE A 80 12.59 -18.84 12.77
CA ILE A 80 13.73 -19.62 13.26
C ILE A 80 14.76 -19.75 12.13
N ARG A 81 15.95 -19.25 12.36
CA ARG A 81 17.07 -19.36 11.42
C ARG A 81 17.83 -20.68 11.58
N SER A 82 18.14 -21.01 12.82
CA SER A 82 18.91 -22.21 13.15
C SER A 82 18.60 -22.68 14.56
N VAL A 83 18.80 -23.96 14.80
CA VAL A 83 18.80 -24.58 16.13
C VAL A 83 20.19 -25.06 16.43
N MET A 84 20.71 -24.76 17.63
CA MET A 84 22.03 -25.21 18.11
C MET A 84 21.83 -25.94 19.44
N ASP A 85 22.78 -26.85 19.75
CA ASP A 85 22.82 -27.45 21.06
C ASP A 85 23.44 -26.52 22.13
N ASP A 86 23.54 -27.00 23.38
CA ASP A 86 24.11 -26.26 24.51
C ASP A 86 25.62 -25.96 24.34
N LYS A 87 26.31 -26.67 23.44
CA LYS A 87 27.71 -26.46 23.08
C LYS A 87 27.92 -25.59 21.85
N GLY A 88 26.82 -25.03 21.29
CA GLY A 88 26.87 -24.17 20.11
C GLY A 88 27.01 -24.93 18.78
N LYS A 89 26.90 -26.25 18.77
CA LYS A 89 26.93 -27.07 17.56
C LYS A 89 25.60 -26.90 16.82
N LEU A 90 25.67 -26.65 15.51
CA LEU A 90 24.50 -26.55 14.65
C LEU A 90 23.76 -27.88 14.55
N ILE A 91 22.51 -27.93 15.00
CA ILE A 91 21.60 -29.06 14.88
C ILE A 91 20.82 -28.96 13.56
N LYS A 92 20.28 -27.77 13.26
CA LYS A 92 19.45 -27.56 12.07
C LYS A 92 19.60 -26.14 11.56
N LEU A 93 19.76 -25.97 10.25
CA LEU A 93 19.63 -24.72 9.53
C LEU A 93 18.35 -24.76 8.71
N PHE A 94 17.55 -23.70 8.80
CA PHE A 94 16.34 -23.54 7.99
C PHE A 94 16.69 -22.70 6.76
N GLU A 95 16.59 -23.30 5.59
CA GLU A 95 16.73 -22.60 4.34
C GLU A 95 15.54 -21.67 4.11
N GLN A 96 15.77 -20.60 3.37
CA GLN A 96 14.76 -19.58 3.07
C GLN A 96 14.54 -19.52 1.56
N ARG A 97 13.32 -19.80 1.13
CA ARG A 97 12.96 -19.74 -0.29
C ARG A 97 12.94 -18.29 -0.77
N ARG A 98 13.46 -18.09 -1.99
CA ARG A 98 13.47 -16.78 -2.67
C ARG A 98 13.00 -16.98 -4.10
N LYS A 99 12.23 -16.00 -4.61
CA LYS A 99 11.70 -16.02 -5.97
C LYS A 99 11.46 -14.62 -6.48
N ASN A 100 11.88 -14.33 -7.71
CA ASN A 100 11.46 -13.13 -8.41
C ASN A 100 10.00 -13.32 -8.88
N VAL A 101 9.08 -12.59 -8.29
CA VAL A 101 7.63 -12.76 -8.49
C VAL A 101 6.99 -11.56 -9.19
N LEU A 102 7.63 -10.39 -9.14
CA LEU A 102 7.19 -9.17 -9.80
C LEU A 102 8.34 -8.57 -10.62
N PRO A 103 8.04 -7.82 -11.68
CA PRO A 103 9.05 -7.10 -12.44
C PRO A 103 9.74 -6.01 -11.61
N GLU A 104 11.06 -5.86 -11.73
CA GLU A 104 11.84 -4.93 -10.91
C GLU A 104 11.45 -3.47 -11.13
N GLU A 105 11.41 -3.03 -12.39
CA GLU A 105 11.18 -1.61 -12.71
C GLU A 105 9.84 -1.06 -12.18
N PRO A 106 8.67 -1.72 -12.37
CA PRO A 106 7.43 -1.30 -11.74
C PRO A 106 7.49 -1.26 -10.21
N CYS A 107 8.16 -2.22 -9.57
CA CYS A 107 8.33 -2.21 -8.12
C CYS A 107 9.12 -0.98 -7.66
N LEU A 108 10.22 -0.65 -8.35
CA LEU A 108 11.03 0.54 -8.03
C LEU A 108 10.27 1.84 -8.33
N GLN A 109 9.41 1.89 -9.35
CA GLN A 109 8.55 3.04 -9.65
C GLN A 109 7.54 3.29 -8.52
N VAL A 110 6.88 2.23 -8.04
CA VAL A 110 5.95 2.33 -6.90
C VAL A 110 6.68 2.72 -5.63
N LEU A 111 7.84 2.12 -5.36
CA LEU A 111 8.69 2.46 -4.23
C LEU A 111 9.09 3.95 -4.23
N ASP A 112 9.51 4.47 -5.39
CA ASP A 112 9.86 5.89 -5.55
C ASP A 112 8.64 6.82 -5.32
N GLY A 113 7.45 6.41 -5.77
CA GLY A 113 6.19 7.11 -5.44
C GLY A 113 5.85 7.07 -3.95
N MET A 114 6.15 5.95 -3.25
CA MET A 114 5.94 5.83 -1.81
C MET A 114 6.92 6.67 -0.97
N ILE A 115 8.08 7.06 -1.51
CA ILE A 115 8.96 8.04 -0.87
C ILE A 115 8.27 9.40 -0.79
N ASP A 116 7.54 9.82 -1.81
CA ASP A 116 6.79 11.09 -1.78
C ASP A 116 5.64 11.07 -0.76
N VAL A 117 5.06 9.90 -0.46
CA VAL A 117 4.06 9.78 0.63
C VAL A 117 4.64 10.24 1.96
N VAL A 118 5.92 9.92 2.22
CA VAL A 118 6.60 10.32 3.45
C VAL A 118 7.17 11.73 3.36
N LYS A 119 7.70 12.14 2.22
CA LYS A 119 8.27 13.48 2.05
C LYS A 119 7.21 14.57 2.09
N GLU A 120 6.12 14.39 1.35
CA GLU A 120 5.16 15.47 1.04
C GLU A 120 3.68 15.02 1.20
N GLY A 121 3.44 13.75 1.50
CA GLY A 121 2.11 13.13 1.50
C GLY A 121 1.55 12.85 2.89
N THR A 122 0.70 11.84 2.92
CA THR A 122 -0.04 11.43 4.13
C THR A 122 0.83 10.81 5.22
N GLY A 123 2.04 10.35 4.87
CA GLY A 123 2.98 9.67 5.77
C GLY A 123 4.08 10.56 6.37
N ARG A 124 3.98 11.89 6.31
CA ARG A 124 5.05 12.83 6.72
C ARG A 124 5.57 12.62 8.15
N ARG A 125 4.77 12.07 9.04
CA ARG A 125 5.20 11.77 10.42
C ARG A 125 6.11 10.56 10.55
N ALA A 126 6.34 9.82 9.47
CA ALA A 126 7.32 8.74 9.40
C ALA A 126 8.70 9.20 8.90
N TYR A 127 8.92 10.50 8.71
CA TYR A 127 10.21 11.03 8.28
C TYR A 127 11.33 10.71 9.27
N LEU A 128 12.48 10.26 8.75
CA LEU A 128 13.71 10.02 9.50
C LEU A 128 14.84 10.89 8.94
N PRO A 129 15.51 11.70 9.78
CA PRO A 129 16.65 12.50 9.33
C PRO A 129 17.77 11.63 8.74
N GLY A 130 18.25 11.98 7.55
CA GLY A 130 19.39 11.31 6.91
C GLY A 130 19.10 9.94 6.26
N ILE A 131 17.92 9.36 6.45
CA ILE A 131 17.52 8.07 5.91
C ILE A 131 16.32 8.25 4.97
N GLU A 132 16.39 7.68 3.78
CA GLU A 132 15.26 7.70 2.86
C GLU A 132 14.19 6.71 3.33
N VAL A 133 12.96 7.20 3.46
CA VAL A 133 11.81 6.41 3.91
C VAL A 133 10.76 6.38 2.82
N ALA A 134 10.27 5.19 2.51
CA ALA A 134 9.08 4.97 1.71
C ALA A 134 7.98 4.36 2.59
N GLY A 135 6.71 4.64 2.30
CA GLY A 135 5.64 4.06 3.09
C GLY A 135 4.24 4.41 2.62
N LYS A 136 3.25 3.81 3.26
CA LYS A 136 1.84 4.04 2.97
C LYS A 136 1.03 4.03 4.26
N THR A 137 0.13 5.00 4.38
CA THR A 137 -0.87 5.08 5.43
C THR A 137 -2.12 4.29 5.04
N GLY A 138 -2.76 3.64 5.99
CA GLY A 138 -4.09 3.06 5.88
C GLY A 138 -4.99 3.58 6.99
N THR A 139 -6.25 3.83 6.66
CA THR A 139 -7.29 4.19 7.63
C THR A 139 -8.60 3.62 7.11
N ALA A 140 -9.12 2.62 7.78
CA ALA A 140 -10.39 2.00 7.43
C ALA A 140 -11.57 2.93 7.78
N ASP A 141 -12.75 2.62 7.24
CA ASP A 141 -13.98 3.33 7.54
C ASP A 141 -14.23 3.37 9.06
N GLN A 142 -14.76 4.51 9.51
CA GLN A 142 -14.98 4.78 10.92
C GLN A 142 -13.72 4.64 11.80
N ARG A 143 -12.53 4.58 11.19
CA ARG A 143 -11.25 4.41 11.90
C ARG A 143 -11.17 3.13 12.75
N LYS A 144 -11.78 2.05 12.30
CA LYS A 144 -11.73 0.75 12.98
C LYS A 144 -10.31 0.19 12.98
N ASP A 145 -9.59 0.41 11.87
CA ASP A 145 -8.21 0.03 11.65
C ASP A 145 -7.40 1.19 11.14
N ILE A 146 -6.25 1.42 11.74
CA ILE A 146 -5.27 2.40 11.27
C ILE A 146 -3.92 1.72 11.07
N TRP A 147 -3.31 1.99 9.93
CA TRP A 147 -2.09 1.34 9.48
C TRP A 147 -1.03 2.33 9.05
N PHE A 148 0.20 1.96 9.26
CA PHE A 148 1.33 2.48 8.52
C PHE A 148 2.30 1.34 8.21
N VAL A 149 2.55 1.11 6.94
CA VAL A 149 3.64 0.23 6.50
C VAL A 149 4.71 1.14 5.93
N GLY A 150 5.87 1.10 6.55
CA GLY A 150 7.01 1.91 6.15
C GLY A 150 8.26 1.06 5.99
N MET A 151 9.16 1.55 5.17
CA MET A 151 10.41 0.89 4.87
C MET A 151 11.55 1.89 4.77
N THR A 152 12.72 1.45 5.23
CA THR A 152 14.02 2.00 4.89
C THR A 152 14.72 1.03 3.95
N PRO A 153 15.87 1.36 3.36
CA PRO A 153 16.60 0.41 2.52
C PRO A 153 17.01 -0.90 3.22
N GLU A 154 16.98 -0.94 4.55
CA GLU A 154 17.40 -2.12 5.34
C GLU A 154 16.24 -2.93 5.90
N VAL A 155 15.12 -2.27 6.24
CA VAL A 155 14.05 -2.95 7.00
C VAL A 155 12.68 -2.42 6.64
N VAL A 156 11.70 -3.31 6.66
CA VAL A 156 10.27 -3.01 6.52
C VAL A 156 9.57 -3.29 7.84
N THR A 157 8.72 -2.36 8.26
CA THR A 157 7.92 -2.49 9.49
C THR A 157 6.47 -2.10 9.21
N ALA A 158 5.54 -2.97 9.59
CA ALA A 158 4.12 -2.69 9.58
C ALA A 158 3.65 -2.36 11.01
N VAL A 159 2.93 -1.27 11.15
CA VAL A 159 2.30 -0.86 12.42
C VAL A 159 0.80 -0.80 12.22
N TRP A 160 0.08 -1.56 13.02
CA TRP A 160 -1.37 -1.57 13.10
C TRP A 160 -1.84 -1.14 14.47
N ALA A 161 -2.95 -0.42 14.49
CA ALA A 161 -3.71 -0.20 15.70
C ALA A 161 -5.21 -0.23 15.38
N GLY A 162 -5.97 -0.88 16.22
CA GLY A 162 -7.39 -1.11 16.04
C GLY A 162 -8.01 -1.68 17.31
N ASN A 163 -9.23 -2.18 17.20
CA ASN A 163 -9.94 -2.84 18.29
C ASN A 163 -10.29 -4.26 17.87
N ASP A 164 -9.96 -5.25 18.69
CA ASP A 164 -10.22 -6.68 18.40
C ASP A 164 -11.68 -6.99 18.14
N GLU A 165 -12.59 -6.19 18.72
CA GLU A 165 -14.02 -6.28 18.47
C GLU A 165 -14.50 -5.47 17.25
N ASN A 166 -13.58 -5.01 16.39
CA ASN A 166 -13.87 -4.19 15.22
C ASN A 166 -14.70 -2.92 15.52
N LYS A 167 -14.50 -2.33 16.70
CA LYS A 167 -15.16 -1.10 17.13
C LYS A 167 -14.39 0.13 16.64
N PRO A 168 -15.09 1.22 16.30
CA PRO A 168 -14.44 2.47 15.90
C PRO A 168 -13.55 3.06 17.00
N ILE A 169 -12.40 3.61 16.59
CA ILE A 169 -11.58 4.45 17.48
C ILE A 169 -12.29 5.80 17.63
N LYS A 170 -12.66 6.16 18.87
CA LYS A 170 -13.54 7.31 19.18
C LYS A 170 -12.93 8.70 18.92
N SER A 171 -11.74 8.82 18.39
CA SER A 171 -11.10 10.13 18.15
C SER A 171 -11.07 10.48 16.67
N SER A 172 -11.53 11.69 16.31
CA SER A 172 -11.47 12.22 14.94
C SER A 172 -10.04 12.52 14.45
N GLN A 173 -9.10 12.68 15.37
CA GLN A 173 -7.70 13.01 15.07
C GLN A 173 -6.82 11.79 14.80
N VAL A 174 -7.35 10.58 14.98
CA VAL A 174 -6.62 9.33 14.84
C VAL A 174 -6.69 8.83 13.39
N SER A 175 -5.54 8.58 12.80
CA SER A 175 -5.40 7.99 11.46
C SER A 175 -4.05 7.29 11.32
N GLY A 176 -3.87 6.54 10.23
CA GLY A 176 -2.57 5.96 9.90
C GLY A 176 -1.44 7.00 9.82
N GLY A 177 -1.74 8.19 9.27
CA GLY A 177 -0.76 9.26 9.17
C GLY A 177 -0.47 10.00 10.49
N THR A 178 -1.39 9.97 11.46
CA THR A 178 -1.22 10.73 12.71
C THR A 178 -0.66 9.89 13.86
N VAL A 179 -1.01 8.62 13.95
CA VAL A 179 -0.64 7.74 15.06
C VAL A 179 0.35 6.67 14.62
N THR A 180 -0.04 5.75 13.74
CA THR A 180 0.83 4.60 13.39
C THR A 180 2.10 5.02 12.64
N ALA A 181 2.06 6.06 11.80
CA ALA A 181 3.26 6.61 11.18
C ALA A 181 4.24 7.21 12.22
N ARG A 182 3.73 7.82 13.29
CA ARG A 182 4.56 8.36 14.38
C ARG A 182 5.17 7.25 15.23
N ILE A 183 4.38 6.21 15.57
CA ILE A 183 4.88 5.04 16.30
C ILE A 183 5.99 4.36 15.48
N TRP A 184 5.76 4.20 14.18
CA TRP A 184 6.74 3.66 13.25
C TRP A 184 8.04 4.47 13.28
N ALA A 185 7.96 5.81 13.20
CA ALA A 185 9.14 6.66 13.23
C ALA A 185 9.95 6.53 14.52
N GLN A 186 9.27 6.46 15.67
CA GLN A 186 9.92 6.27 16.97
C GLN A 186 10.66 4.92 17.03
N TYR A 187 10.01 3.84 16.62
CA TYR A 187 10.63 2.51 16.54
C TYR A 187 11.84 2.50 15.61
N MET A 188 11.70 3.04 14.40
CA MET A 188 12.76 3.05 13.41
C MET A 188 13.94 3.95 13.80
N THR A 189 13.68 5.05 14.49
CA THR A 189 14.75 5.88 15.08
C THR A 189 15.58 5.07 16.08
N ALA A 190 14.93 4.34 16.97
CA ALA A 190 15.60 3.46 17.94
C ALA A 190 16.33 2.28 17.26
N TYR A 191 15.76 1.73 16.19
CA TYR A 191 16.40 0.66 15.42
C TYR A 191 17.69 1.15 14.75
N HIS A 192 17.62 2.26 14.00
CA HIS A 192 18.77 2.79 13.25
C HIS A 192 19.84 3.42 14.14
N SER A 193 19.50 3.86 15.35
CA SER A 193 20.53 4.36 16.30
C SER A 193 21.55 3.28 16.72
N LYS A 194 21.21 2.01 16.54
CA LYS A 194 22.07 0.85 16.83
C LYS A 194 22.88 0.39 15.61
N SER A 195 22.60 0.90 14.42
CA SER A 195 23.31 0.53 13.19
C SER A 195 24.54 1.40 13.01
N SER A 196 25.71 0.79 12.86
CA SER A 196 26.99 1.52 12.68
C SER A 196 27.13 2.12 11.28
N LYS A 197 26.48 1.57 10.27
CA LYS A 197 26.52 2.00 8.86
C LYS A 197 25.20 1.70 8.16
N PRO A 198 24.12 2.44 8.41
CA PRO A 198 22.84 2.18 7.77
C PRO A 198 22.90 2.47 6.27
N GLN A 199 22.28 1.63 5.46
CA GLN A 199 21.99 1.96 4.07
C GLN A 199 20.91 3.05 4.03
N THR A 200 21.23 4.20 3.47
CA THR A 200 20.38 5.42 3.58
C THR A 200 19.54 5.71 2.35
N LYS A 201 19.78 5.03 1.22
CA LYS A 201 19.13 5.28 -0.06
C LYS A 201 18.60 4.01 -0.70
N PHE A 202 17.40 4.10 -1.28
CA PHE A 202 16.86 3.05 -2.11
C PHE A 202 17.47 3.04 -3.52
N LYS A 203 17.43 1.87 -4.17
CA LYS A 203 17.64 1.77 -5.61
C LYS A 203 16.56 2.59 -6.34
N LYS A 204 16.96 3.33 -7.36
CA LYS A 204 16.03 4.17 -8.13
C LYS A 204 15.55 3.45 -9.40
N PRO A 205 14.30 3.72 -9.84
CA PRO A 205 13.82 3.27 -11.14
C PRO A 205 14.60 3.96 -12.26
N LYS A 206 14.71 3.31 -13.41
CA LYS A 206 15.26 3.91 -14.63
C LYS A 206 14.34 5.03 -15.15
N THR A 207 13.03 4.79 -15.06
CA THR A 207 11.99 5.73 -15.48
C THR A 207 11.02 5.98 -14.32
N PRO A 208 11.18 7.07 -13.54
CA PRO A 208 10.27 7.38 -12.43
C PRO A 208 8.83 7.58 -12.90
N LEU A 209 7.85 7.33 -12.03
CA LEU A 209 6.46 7.72 -12.29
C LEU A 209 6.39 9.22 -12.58
N SER A 210 5.77 9.57 -13.71
CA SER A 210 5.70 10.95 -14.16
C SER A 210 4.99 11.87 -13.14
N ARG A 211 5.53 13.06 -12.96
CA ARG A 211 4.91 14.16 -12.21
C ARG A 211 4.11 15.11 -13.11
N SER A 212 4.27 15.01 -14.43
CA SER A 212 3.72 15.97 -15.40
C SER A 212 2.56 15.45 -16.24
N LEU A 213 2.34 14.13 -16.29
CA LEU A 213 1.23 13.56 -17.05
C LEU A 213 -0.02 13.48 -16.18
N PRO A 214 -1.15 14.07 -16.60
CA PRO A 214 -2.42 13.87 -15.93
C PRO A 214 -2.80 12.38 -15.93
N PHE A 215 -3.45 11.92 -14.88
CA PHE A 215 -3.95 10.55 -14.76
C PHE A 215 -4.71 10.06 -16.01
N TYR A 216 -5.50 10.93 -16.64
CA TYR A 216 -6.24 10.61 -17.86
C TYR A 216 -5.38 10.36 -19.10
N ALA A 217 -4.16 10.89 -19.14
CA ALA A 217 -3.25 10.65 -20.26
C ALA A 217 -2.57 9.27 -20.20
N ALA A 218 -2.55 8.65 -19.01
CA ALA A 218 -1.97 7.32 -18.79
C ALA A 218 -2.97 6.18 -19.04
N ILE A 219 -4.25 6.49 -19.25
CA ILE A 219 -5.28 5.48 -19.58
C ILE A 219 -5.34 5.37 -21.10
N PRO A 220 -5.04 4.21 -21.69
CA PRO A 220 -5.23 4.03 -23.12
C PRO A 220 -6.70 4.31 -23.48
N LYS A 221 -6.93 5.06 -24.57
CA LYS A 221 -8.24 5.25 -25.22
C LYS A 221 -8.98 3.95 -25.59
N ALA A 222 -8.49 2.80 -25.17
CA ALA A 222 -8.96 1.47 -25.51
C ALA A 222 -10.31 1.09 -24.85
N LEU A 223 -10.80 1.86 -23.87
CA LEU A 223 -12.12 1.65 -23.30
C LEU A 223 -13.00 2.82 -23.71
N GLY A 224 -13.69 2.72 -24.82
CA GLY A 224 -14.65 3.70 -25.34
C GLY A 224 -15.87 3.93 -24.44
N GLU A 225 -15.74 3.71 -23.13
CA GLU A 225 -16.81 3.88 -22.16
C GLU A 225 -16.86 5.32 -21.65
N THR A 226 -18.03 5.89 -21.69
CA THR A 226 -18.31 7.20 -21.07
C THR A 226 -18.34 7.09 -19.54
N VAL A 227 -18.19 8.22 -18.85
CA VAL A 227 -18.29 8.29 -17.37
C VAL A 227 -19.60 7.67 -16.86
N ASP A 228 -20.69 7.82 -17.64
CA ASP A 228 -22.00 7.28 -17.30
C ASP A 228 -22.05 5.74 -17.40
N GLU A 229 -21.36 5.14 -18.37
CA GLU A 229 -21.23 3.68 -18.48
C GLU A 229 -20.37 3.11 -17.34
N PHE A 230 -19.30 3.79 -16.99
CA PHE A 230 -18.47 3.43 -15.84
C PHE A 230 -19.24 3.55 -14.52
N THR A 231 -20.01 4.62 -14.33
CA THR A 231 -20.83 4.81 -13.12
C THR A 231 -21.95 3.76 -13.05
N ARG A 232 -22.51 3.35 -14.18
CA ARG A 232 -23.52 2.30 -14.27
C ARG A 232 -22.94 0.92 -13.92
N SER A 233 -21.78 0.56 -14.48
CA SER A 233 -21.12 -0.72 -14.18
C SER A 233 -20.66 -0.80 -12.72
N LEU A 234 -20.22 0.31 -12.12
CA LEU A 234 -19.97 0.41 -10.68
C LEU A 234 -21.26 0.24 -9.85
N SER A 235 -22.37 0.84 -10.27
CA SER A 235 -23.68 0.71 -9.62
C SER A 235 -24.18 -0.74 -9.63
N GLU A 236 -24.11 -1.40 -10.78
CA GLU A 236 -24.52 -2.80 -10.94
C GLU A 236 -23.64 -3.77 -10.13
N ALA A 237 -22.33 -3.48 -10.02
CA ALA A 237 -21.42 -4.26 -9.18
C ALA A 237 -21.67 -4.06 -7.67
N THR A 238 -22.11 -2.86 -7.26
CA THR A 238 -22.36 -2.54 -5.84
C THR A 238 -23.77 -2.95 -5.37
N GLU A 239 -24.78 -3.03 -6.26
CA GLU A 239 -26.11 -3.57 -5.90
C GLU A 239 -26.05 -5.05 -5.50
N LYS A 240 -25.09 -5.80 -6.00
CA LYS A 240 -24.87 -7.21 -5.63
C LYS A 240 -24.21 -7.39 -4.26
N VAL A 241 -23.75 -6.32 -3.61
CA VAL A 241 -23.03 -6.36 -2.33
C VAL A 241 -23.60 -5.32 -1.36
N LYS A 242 -24.38 -5.78 -0.38
CA LYS A 242 -25.02 -4.95 0.67
C LYS A 242 -24.07 -4.03 1.46
N PHE A 243 -22.76 -4.14 1.29
CA PHE A 243 -21.73 -3.38 2.00
C PHE A 243 -21.15 -2.20 1.18
N GLY A 244 -21.50 -2.10 -0.11
CA GLY A 244 -20.87 -1.15 -1.04
C GLY A 244 -21.53 0.23 -1.12
N LYS A 245 -22.75 0.40 -0.60
CA LYS A 245 -23.54 1.60 -0.89
C LYS A 245 -22.95 2.90 -0.33
N GLU A 246 -22.43 2.90 0.89
CA GLU A 246 -21.83 4.11 1.49
C GLU A 246 -20.51 4.51 0.80
N ILE A 247 -19.69 3.53 0.41
CA ILE A 247 -18.45 3.78 -0.35
C ILE A 247 -18.79 4.26 -1.76
N PHE A 248 -19.80 3.68 -2.39
CA PHE A 248 -20.31 4.08 -3.70
C PHE A 248 -20.82 5.52 -3.68
N ASP A 249 -21.62 5.89 -2.69
CA ASP A 249 -22.18 7.24 -2.54
C ASP A 249 -21.05 8.28 -2.32
N ASP A 250 -19.99 7.94 -1.58
CA ASP A 250 -18.84 8.83 -1.39
C ASP A 250 -17.99 8.95 -2.67
N VAL A 251 -17.71 7.86 -3.36
CA VAL A 251 -16.99 7.85 -4.64
C VAL A 251 -17.80 8.59 -5.72
N THR A 252 -19.11 8.35 -5.80
CA THR A 252 -20.00 9.02 -6.76
C THR A 252 -20.12 10.52 -6.47
N LYS A 253 -20.24 10.90 -5.20
CA LYS A 253 -20.24 12.30 -4.77
C LYS A 253 -18.92 13.03 -5.06
N GLN A 254 -17.81 12.33 -4.93
CA GLN A 254 -16.50 12.87 -5.28
C GLN A 254 -16.31 12.97 -6.80
N LEU A 255 -16.78 11.99 -7.58
CA LEU A 255 -16.77 12.02 -9.03
C LEU A 255 -17.65 13.16 -9.59
N GLN A 256 -18.84 13.37 -9.05
CA GLN A 256 -19.74 14.48 -9.44
C GLN A 256 -19.17 15.86 -9.12
N LYS A 257 -18.33 15.99 -8.07
CA LYS A 257 -17.61 17.24 -7.76
C LYS A 257 -16.43 17.51 -8.69
N ILE A 258 -15.91 16.47 -9.33
CA ILE A 258 -14.72 16.53 -10.22
C ILE A 258 -15.14 16.83 -11.66
N LEU A 259 -16.36 16.49 -12.03
CA LEU A 259 -16.93 16.65 -13.37
C LEU A 259 -18.19 17.51 -13.31
N PRO A 260 -18.08 18.83 -13.18
CA PRO A 260 -19.25 19.69 -13.31
C PRO A 260 -19.70 19.70 -14.78
N GLY A 261 -20.85 19.11 -15.06
CA GLY A 261 -21.69 19.37 -16.20
C GLY A 261 -21.12 19.05 -17.59
N GLN A 262 -21.41 17.90 -18.09
CA GLN A 262 -21.87 17.73 -19.48
C GLN A 262 -23.24 17.12 -19.44
#